data_84e9c44ced1087460dfa273ca069848a
#
_entry.id   84e9c44ced1087460dfa273ca069848a
#
_cell.length_a   1.000
_cell.length_b   1.000
_cell.length_c   1.000
_cell.angle_alpha   90.00
_cell.angle_beta   90.00
_cell.angle_gamma   90.00
#
_symmetry.space_group_name_H-M   'P 1'
#
loop_
_entity.id
_entity.type
_entity.pdbx_description
1 polymer ?
#
loop_
_entity_poly.entity_id
_entity_poly.type
_entity_poly.pdbx_seq_one_letter_code
_entity_poly.pdbx_strand_id
1 'polypeptide(L)'
;MLIGLCSLLLIPCSLTSCRGDEIIFPAEYEVLPIESRELTSFAPNEPIGMYLLNEGNMGSNKATIDYLDFCKGIYIRNIYGERNPNVIKELGDVGNDIQVYGNRLYAVINCSHKVEVMDLHTCRRIGQIDIPNCRYIR
;
A
#
# COMPACT_ATOMS: atom_id res chain seq x y z
N MET A 1 -69.11 19.28 -5.78
CA MET A 1 -68.23 18.88 -4.65
C MET A 1 -67.06 18.07 -5.30
N LEU A 2 -65.98 18.75 -5.63
CA LEU A 2 -64.81 18.15 -6.34
C LEU A 2 -63.80 17.73 -5.27
N ILE A 3 -63.56 16.42 -5.17
CA ILE A 3 -62.51 15.87 -4.32
C ILE A 3 -61.25 15.75 -5.15
N GLY A 4 -60.28 16.64 -4.91
CA GLY A 4 -58.98 16.62 -5.55
C GLY A 4 -58.12 15.47 -4.99
N LEU A 5 -57.74 14.53 -5.86
CA LEU A 5 -56.84 13.45 -5.54
C LEU A 5 -55.40 13.97 -5.67
N CYS A 6 -54.78 14.28 -4.54
CA CYS A 6 -53.37 14.68 -4.49
C CYS A 6 -52.46 13.41 -4.59
N SER A 7 -52.00 13.13 -5.81
CA SER A 7 -51.05 12.02 -6.07
C SER A 7 -49.68 12.44 -5.59
N LEU A 8 -49.26 11.93 -4.44
CA LEU A 8 -47.91 12.09 -3.88
C LEU A 8 -46.95 11.19 -4.65
N LEU A 9 -46.23 11.77 -5.59
CA LEU A 9 -45.13 11.07 -6.31
C LEU A 9 -43.96 10.86 -5.34
N LEU A 10 -43.89 9.66 -4.77
CA LEU A 10 -42.69 9.17 -4.10
C LEU A 10 -41.63 8.90 -5.14
N ILE A 11 -40.66 9.81 -5.28
CA ILE A 11 -39.45 9.58 -6.04
C ILE A 11 -38.55 8.70 -5.16
N PRO A 12 -38.25 7.44 -5.60
CA PRO A 12 -37.26 6.67 -4.89
C PRO A 12 -35.90 7.32 -5.17
N CYS A 13 -35.32 8.03 -4.20
CA CYS A 13 -33.92 8.34 -4.20
C CYS A 13 -33.13 7.03 -4.15
N SER A 14 -32.77 6.52 -5.33
CA SER A 14 -31.76 5.48 -5.43
C SER A 14 -30.45 6.10 -4.94
N LEU A 15 -30.11 5.83 -3.69
CA LEU A 15 -28.77 6.03 -3.17
C LEU A 15 -27.86 5.03 -3.90
N THR A 16 -27.43 5.39 -5.09
CA THR A 16 -26.27 4.75 -5.68
C THR A 16 -25.07 5.15 -4.83
N SER A 17 -24.86 4.39 -3.75
CA SER A 17 -23.57 4.36 -3.10
C SER A 17 -22.55 3.98 -4.16
N CYS A 18 -21.74 4.94 -4.61
CA CYS A 18 -20.52 4.62 -5.33
C CYS A 18 -19.61 3.84 -4.36
N ARG A 19 -19.85 2.54 -4.26
CA ARG A 19 -18.79 1.61 -3.96
C ARG A 19 -17.87 1.69 -5.18
N GLY A 20 -16.85 2.53 -5.08
CA GLY A 20 -15.75 2.43 -6.03
C GLY A 20 -15.26 0.99 -5.96
N ASP A 21 -15.40 0.28 -7.07
CA ASP A 21 -14.82 -1.03 -7.21
C ASP A 21 -13.37 -0.90 -6.73
N GLU A 22 -12.98 -1.75 -5.82
CA GLU A 22 -11.65 -1.75 -5.23
C GLU A 22 -10.69 -2.10 -6.37
N ILE A 23 -10.15 -1.06 -7.01
CA ILE A 23 -9.16 -1.26 -8.07
C ILE A 23 -7.90 -1.74 -7.37
N ILE A 24 -7.72 -3.04 -7.35
CA ILE A 24 -6.44 -3.64 -6.99
C ILE A 24 -5.49 -3.20 -8.11
N PHE A 25 -4.59 -2.28 -7.80
CA PHE A 25 -3.54 -1.91 -8.74
C PHE A 25 -2.57 -3.09 -8.83
N PRO A 26 -2.49 -3.77 -9.97
CA PRO A 26 -1.49 -4.81 -10.15
C PRO A 26 -0.10 -4.20 -10.00
N ALA A 27 0.88 -5.01 -9.62
CA ALA A 27 2.27 -4.58 -9.62
C ALA A 27 2.65 -4.12 -11.02
N GLU A 28 3.07 -2.88 -11.13
CA GLU A 28 3.55 -2.30 -12.38
C GLU A 28 5.07 -2.18 -12.32
N TYR A 29 5.72 -2.57 -13.41
CA TYR A 29 7.16 -2.48 -13.58
C TYR A 29 7.48 -1.36 -14.53
N GLU A 30 8.24 -0.39 -14.07
CA GLU A 30 8.72 0.72 -14.88
C GLU A 30 10.24 0.62 -14.98
N VAL A 31 10.75 0.59 -16.20
CA VAL A 31 12.20 0.65 -16.46
C VAL A 31 12.60 2.11 -16.40
N LEU A 32 13.45 2.43 -15.45
CA LEU A 32 13.97 3.78 -15.29
C LEU A 32 15.16 4.03 -16.21
N PRO A 33 15.43 5.28 -16.61
CA PRO A 33 16.63 5.65 -17.37
C PRO A 33 17.88 5.65 -16.49
N ILE A 34 18.01 4.60 -15.65
CA ILE A 34 19.17 4.37 -14.79
C ILE A 34 19.92 3.18 -15.40
N GLU A 35 21.21 3.34 -15.60
CA GLU A 35 22.04 2.23 -16.07
C GLU A 35 22.04 1.10 -15.05
N SER A 36 21.72 -0.12 -15.52
CA SER A 36 21.75 -1.30 -14.66
C SER A 36 23.19 -1.60 -14.25
N ARG A 37 23.38 -1.99 -12.99
CA ARG A 37 24.71 -2.30 -12.44
C ARG A 37 24.73 -3.74 -11.94
N GLU A 38 25.83 -4.41 -12.15
CA GLU A 38 26.06 -5.72 -11.54
C GLU A 38 26.10 -5.62 -10.02
N LEU A 39 25.45 -6.54 -9.30
CA LEU A 39 25.39 -6.53 -7.83
C LEU A 39 26.80 -6.46 -7.20
N THR A 40 27.76 -7.09 -7.81
CA THR A 40 29.18 -7.11 -7.38
C THR A 40 29.88 -5.76 -7.52
N SER A 41 29.31 -4.83 -8.29
CA SER A 41 29.86 -3.48 -8.49
C SER A 41 29.48 -2.49 -7.39
N PHE A 42 28.60 -2.87 -6.48
CA PHE A 42 28.23 -2.05 -5.32
C PHE A 42 29.25 -2.22 -4.20
N ALA A 43 29.58 -1.11 -3.53
CA ALA A 43 30.42 -1.18 -2.34
C ALA A 43 29.69 -1.94 -1.21
N PRO A 44 30.42 -2.52 -0.23
CA PRO A 44 29.80 -3.35 0.82
C PRO A 44 28.65 -2.72 1.62
N ASN A 45 28.57 -1.40 1.68
CA ASN A 45 27.52 -0.67 2.38
C ASN A 45 26.73 0.25 1.44
N GLU A 46 26.89 0.11 0.13
CA GLU A 46 26.13 0.89 -0.85
C GLU A 46 24.71 0.33 -0.96
N PRO A 47 23.67 1.18 -0.93
CA PRO A 47 22.29 0.72 -1.11
C PRO A 47 22.11 0.08 -2.49
N ILE A 48 21.53 -1.11 -2.52
CA ILE A 48 21.20 -1.85 -3.76
C ILE A 48 19.75 -1.61 -4.21
N GLY A 49 18.97 -0.90 -3.41
CA GLY A 49 17.59 -0.55 -3.70
C GLY A 49 16.99 0.32 -2.62
N MET A 50 15.77 0.75 -2.84
CA MET A 50 15.03 1.62 -1.92
C MET A 50 13.56 1.20 -1.87
N TYR A 51 13.02 1.12 -0.65
CA TYR A 51 11.59 0.99 -0.43
C TYR A 51 10.93 2.36 -0.25
N LEU A 52 9.77 2.54 -0.86
CA LEU A 52 8.96 3.73 -0.75
C LEU A 52 7.58 3.36 -0.21
N LEU A 53 7.20 3.95 0.93
CA LEU A 53 5.87 3.78 1.50
C LEU A 53 4.96 4.88 0.97
N ASN A 54 3.87 4.50 0.30
CA ASN A 54 2.83 5.39 -0.14
C ASN A 54 1.72 5.43 0.92
N GLU A 55 1.37 6.63 1.36
CA GLU A 55 0.40 6.84 2.42
C GLU A 55 -0.99 6.26 2.09
N GLY A 56 -1.43 6.44 0.86
CA GLY A 56 -2.81 6.18 0.46
C GLY A 56 -3.77 7.28 0.95
N ASN A 57 -5.06 7.10 0.68
CA ASN A 57 -6.10 8.00 1.17
C ASN A 57 -6.73 7.42 2.45
N MET A 58 -6.91 8.26 3.46
CA MET A 58 -7.57 7.85 4.71
C MET A 58 -8.94 7.24 4.45
N GLY A 59 -9.21 6.08 5.05
CA GLY A 59 -10.44 5.32 4.88
C GLY A 59 -10.51 4.48 3.61
N SER A 60 -9.48 4.52 2.74
CA SER A 60 -9.47 3.76 1.49
C SER A 60 -8.79 2.39 1.60
N ASN A 61 -8.03 2.16 2.67
CA ASN A 61 -7.22 0.95 2.87
C ASN A 61 -6.24 0.66 1.72
N LYS A 62 -5.61 1.73 1.19
CA LYS A 62 -4.77 1.69 -0.03
C LYS A 62 -3.34 2.19 0.19
N ALA A 63 -2.79 2.04 1.38
CA ALA A 63 -1.35 2.20 1.55
C ALA A 63 -0.61 1.12 0.75
N THR A 64 0.48 1.47 0.09
CA THR A 64 1.30 0.54 -0.71
C THR A 64 2.78 0.71 -0.42
N ILE A 65 3.54 -0.31 -0.70
CA ILE A 65 5.01 -0.23 -0.71
C ILE A 65 5.48 -0.46 -2.13
N ASP A 66 6.30 0.47 -2.63
CA ASP A 66 6.99 0.36 -3.90
C ASP A 66 8.48 0.03 -3.66
N TYR A 67 9.15 -0.46 -4.68
CA TYR A 67 10.58 -0.78 -4.60
C TYR A 67 11.31 -0.32 -5.85
N LEU A 68 12.41 0.40 -5.63
CA LEU A 68 13.36 0.76 -6.66
C LEU A 68 14.60 -0.13 -6.56
N ASP A 69 14.82 -0.96 -7.57
CA ASP A 69 15.98 -1.85 -7.70
C ASP A 69 17.09 -1.12 -8.44
N PHE A 70 18.15 -0.73 -7.73
CA PHE A 70 19.30 -0.03 -8.33
C PHE A 70 20.16 -0.94 -9.20
N CYS A 71 20.13 -2.27 -8.96
CA CYS A 71 20.88 -3.21 -9.77
C CYS A 71 20.29 -3.33 -11.17
N LYS A 72 18.95 -3.34 -11.26
CA LYS A 72 18.23 -3.56 -12.52
C LYS A 72 17.74 -2.27 -13.17
N GLY A 73 17.73 -1.15 -12.44
CA GLY A 73 17.11 0.09 -12.89
C GLY A 73 15.59 -0.03 -13.06
N ILE A 74 14.94 -0.83 -12.21
CA ILE A 74 13.50 -1.11 -12.30
C ILE A 74 12.79 -0.55 -11.07
N TYR A 75 11.69 0.16 -11.32
CA TYR A 75 10.74 0.58 -10.29
C TYR A 75 9.53 -0.36 -10.30
N ILE A 76 9.22 -0.93 -9.14
CA ILE A 76 8.14 -1.89 -8.95
C ILE A 76 7.10 -1.24 -8.05
N ARG A 77 5.93 -0.97 -8.59
CA ARG A 77 4.79 -0.45 -7.82
C ARG A 77 4.10 -1.57 -7.08
N ASN A 78 3.66 -1.27 -5.86
CA ASN A 78 2.92 -2.21 -5.00
C ASN A 78 3.58 -3.58 -4.85
N ILE A 79 4.90 -3.59 -4.60
CA ILE A 79 5.64 -4.84 -4.38
C ILE A 79 5.07 -5.64 -3.20
N TYR A 80 4.51 -4.95 -2.17
CA TYR A 80 3.89 -5.64 -1.04
C TYR A 80 2.71 -6.49 -1.49
N GLY A 81 1.78 -5.94 -2.27
CA GLY A 81 0.63 -6.67 -2.80
C GLY A 81 1.04 -7.83 -3.70
N GLU A 82 2.05 -7.62 -4.58
CA GLU A 82 2.59 -8.69 -5.43
C GLU A 82 3.13 -9.87 -4.62
N ARG A 83 3.91 -9.59 -3.58
CA ARG A 83 4.57 -10.64 -2.77
C ARG A 83 3.68 -11.30 -1.75
N ASN A 84 2.51 -10.70 -1.46
CA ASN A 84 1.59 -11.16 -0.43
C ASN A 84 0.13 -11.29 -0.93
N PRO A 85 -0.13 -12.02 -2.02
CA PRO A 85 -1.44 -12.08 -2.68
C PRO A 85 -2.55 -12.69 -1.80
N ASN A 86 -2.19 -13.35 -0.71
CA ASN A 86 -3.14 -13.99 0.21
C ASN A 86 -3.46 -13.12 1.43
N VAL A 87 -2.89 -11.91 1.53
CA VAL A 87 -3.17 -10.99 2.63
C VAL A 87 -4.44 -10.21 2.33
N ILE A 88 -5.52 -10.58 3.01
CA ILE A 88 -6.80 -9.86 2.94
C ILE A 88 -6.58 -8.44 3.51
N LYS A 89 -7.07 -7.41 2.85
CA LYS A 89 -6.91 -5.98 3.19
C LYS A 89 -5.54 -5.41 2.86
N GLU A 90 -4.74 -6.10 2.09
CA GLU A 90 -3.44 -5.60 1.63
C GLU A 90 -2.55 -5.04 2.77
N LEU A 91 -1.79 -3.97 2.51
CA LEU A 91 -0.96 -3.34 3.53
C LEU A 91 -1.78 -2.64 4.63
N GLY A 92 -2.89 -2.01 4.26
CA GLY A 92 -3.79 -1.33 5.19
C GLY A 92 -4.02 0.14 4.87
N ASP A 93 -4.48 0.89 5.87
CA ASP A 93 -4.91 2.29 5.73
C ASP A 93 -3.92 3.26 6.38
N VAL A 94 -3.47 4.23 5.62
CA VAL A 94 -2.52 5.29 5.98
C VAL A 94 -1.14 4.78 6.43
N GLY A 95 -0.22 4.67 5.46
CA GLY A 95 1.20 4.40 5.71
C GLY A 95 1.93 5.66 6.20
N ASN A 96 2.53 5.61 7.39
CA ASN A 96 3.17 6.78 8.00
C ASN A 96 4.69 6.73 8.02
N ASP A 97 5.26 5.57 8.25
CA ASP A 97 6.72 5.43 8.41
C ASP A 97 7.18 4.06 7.95
N ILE A 98 8.39 3.99 7.43
CA ILE A 98 9.01 2.73 7.00
C ILE A 98 10.48 2.71 7.44
N GLN A 99 10.89 1.62 8.10
CA GLN A 99 12.22 1.49 8.64
C GLN A 99 12.81 0.10 8.36
N VAL A 100 14.12 0.08 8.15
CA VAL A 100 14.90 -1.15 8.04
C VAL A 100 15.66 -1.37 9.33
N TYR A 101 15.53 -2.58 9.90
CA TYR A 101 16.35 -3.02 11.03
C TYR A 101 16.76 -4.48 10.86
N GLY A 102 18.05 -4.73 10.78
CA GLY A 102 18.58 -6.04 10.42
C GLY A 102 18.07 -6.53 9.08
N ASN A 103 17.54 -7.74 9.02
CA ASN A 103 16.97 -8.34 7.82
C ASN A 103 15.44 -8.12 7.74
N ARG A 104 14.92 -7.10 8.37
CA ARG A 104 13.48 -6.83 8.41
C ARG A 104 13.15 -5.42 7.96
N LEU A 105 11.99 -5.32 7.31
CA LEU A 105 11.35 -4.09 6.92
C LEU A 105 10.10 -3.91 7.79
N TYR A 106 9.96 -2.76 8.41
CA TYR A 106 8.85 -2.40 9.29
C TYR A 106 8.08 -1.24 8.67
N ALA A 107 6.78 -1.39 8.48
CA ALA A 107 5.91 -0.32 7.99
C ALA A 107 4.84 0.01 9.03
N VAL A 108 4.79 1.28 9.43
CA VAL A 108 3.75 1.80 10.32
C VAL A 108 2.52 2.14 9.53
N ILE A 109 1.41 1.46 9.83
CA ILE A 109 0.12 1.68 9.19
C ILE A 109 -0.86 2.24 10.21
N ASN A 110 -0.92 3.57 10.26
CA ASN A 110 -1.54 4.32 11.35
C ASN A 110 -3.03 4.01 11.55
N CYS A 111 -3.86 4.19 10.52
CA CYS A 111 -5.30 3.98 10.63
C CYS A 111 -5.69 2.50 10.70
N SER A 112 -4.78 1.59 10.41
CA SER A 112 -4.93 0.16 10.67
C SER A 112 -4.37 -0.26 12.04
N HIS A 113 -3.82 0.67 12.82
CA HIS A 113 -3.33 0.46 14.18
C HIS A 113 -2.29 -0.67 14.29
N LYS A 114 -1.39 -0.77 13.31
CA LYS A 114 -0.41 -1.85 13.24
C LYS A 114 0.95 -1.40 12.71
N VAL A 115 1.96 -2.18 13.04
CA VAL A 115 3.24 -2.20 12.34
C VAL A 115 3.31 -3.52 11.57
N GLU A 116 3.40 -3.44 10.25
CA GLU A 116 3.60 -4.59 9.39
C GLU A 116 5.07 -4.96 9.37
N VAL A 117 5.38 -6.26 9.52
CA VAL A 117 6.75 -6.78 9.57
C VAL A 117 6.99 -7.68 8.39
N MET A 118 8.01 -7.37 7.59
CA MET A 118 8.34 -8.06 6.35
C MET A 118 9.80 -8.48 6.33
N ASP A 119 10.11 -9.48 5.54
CA ASP A 119 11.49 -9.81 5.18
C ASP A 119 12.05 -8.73 4.25
N LEU A 120 13.26 -8.23 4.55
CA LEU A 120 13.87 -7.11 3.84
C LEU A 120 14.12 -7.40 2.35
N HIS A 121 14.49 -8.63 2.00
CA HIS A 121 14.92 -8.96 0.65
C HIS A 121 13.76 -9.36 -0.27
N THR A 122 12.69 -9.88 0.31
CA THR A 122 11.57 -10.43 -0.46
C THR A 122 10.28 -9.62 -0.35
N CYS A 123 10.20 -8.68 0.61
CA CYS A 123 8.98 -7.95 0.98
C CYS A 123 7.82 -8.87 1.42
N ARG A 124 8.12 -10.14 1.73
CA ARG A 124 7.11 -11.08 2.21
C ARG A 124 6.78 -10.81 3.66
N ARG A 125 5.49 -10.81 3.95
CA ARG A 125 4.96 -10.65 5.29
C ARG A 125 5.47 -11.76 6.22
N ILE A 126 6.01 -11.34 7.35
CA ILE A 126 6.39 -12.21 8.48
C ILE A 126 5.27 -12.20 9.53
N GLY A 127 4.71 -11.02 9.79
CA GLY A 127 3.66 -10.82 10.76
C GLY A 127 3.30 -9.35 10.93
N GLN A 128 2.51 -9.05 11.95
CA GLN A 128 2.19 -7.69 12.34
C GLN A 128 2.26 -7.56 13.86
N ILE A 129 2.43 -6.33 14.31
CA ILE A 129 2.37 -5.93 15.73
C ILE A 129 1.23 -4.92 15.84
N ASP A 130 0.21 -5.23 16.61
CA ASP A 130 -0.93 -4.33 16.80
C ASP A 130 -0.57 -3.26 17.82
N ILE A 131 -0.54 -2.00 17.37
CA ILE A 131 -0.20 -0.84 18.18
C ILE A 131 -1.19 0.28 17.88
N PRO A 132 -2.11 0.59 18.81
CA PRO A 132 -3.06 1.67 18.60
C PRO A 132 -2.37 3.01 18.35
N ASN A 133 -2.81 3.73 17.30
CA ASN A 133 -2.34 5.07 16.95
C ASN A 133 -0.83 5.19 16.74
N CYS A 134 -0.16 4.12 16.30
CA CYS A 134 1.26 4.16 15.95
C CYS A 134 1.50 5.15 14.81
N ARG A 135 2.63 5.89 14.89
CA ARG A 135 2.99 6.88 13.86
C ARG A 135 4.40 6.74 13.34
N TYR A 136 5.36 6.44 14.22
CA TYR A 136 6.78 6.39 13.87
C TYR A 136 7.48 5.27 14.60
N ILE A 137 8.57 4.77 14.00
CA ILE A 137 9.55 3.86 14.59
C ILE A 137 10.86 4.64 14.79
N ARG A 138 11.47 4.47 15.95
CA ARG A 138 12.75 5.07 16.28
C ARG A 138 13.64 4.05 16.99
#